data_cdd235cb196ad0bb34d2ff83e7af96a1
#
_entry.id   cdd235cb196ad0bb34d2ff83e7af96a1
#
_cell.length_a   1.000
_cell.length_b   1.000
_cell.length_c   1.000
_cell.angle_alpha   90.00
_cell.angle_beta   90.00
_cell.angle_gamma   90.00
#
_symmetry.space_group_name_H-M   'P 1'
#
loop_
_entity.id
_entity.type
_entity.pdbx_description
1 polymer ?
#
loop_
_entity_poly.entity_id
_entity_poly.type
_entity_poly.pdbx_seq_one_letter_code
_entity_poly.pdbx_strand_id
1 'polypeptide(L)'
;MKMKKNCLFVVQSHYTESHYMELNLELVFPFYLVTDGEKTIIERKIDELLDKYDGDIYVYEAFHEYAELLNSFLCHNGESYVRVHVISEIDRMGDLTKTFSIECWDKGIREEFDQKKYLIDLSTKNTCRYFNQIKIEDDKVIKIAKTEDAIKLQKIENDFYDRYSNIACLCGKQGYDENKHELILNKIDGVTAQEWYYKNGDFKKLISNVIKALHTINDIDIDEDDEDEDIRRAFYNELIGKVYTRVNPCKKLIDYFIEKTEVRSIDYMPITTHFNVLMDALKKWYENNEVNFNACLCHGDPNTDNTMIDKDGNVIFIDPRGYFGNLKTIGLGMAEYDIAKFCYGLNGYSRFNSAPYVTIEEIDYSDGMNLKLKYPSGDFSSITQIDLDDMPIDTNIKIIVGIIWMKLTSYIINDPMKSVIAYLYGNAICTKYLKELKYLK
;
A
#
# COMPACT_ATOMS: atom_id res chain seq x y z
N MET A 1 12.23 26.65 -24.76
CA MET A 1 11.15 27.63 -24.93
C MET A 1 9.88 26.84 -25.20
N LYS A 2 8.90 26.90 -24.29
CA LYS A 2 7.64 26.13 -24.43
C LYS A 2 6.83 26.64 -25.62
N MET A 3 6.09 25.74 -26.27
CA MET A 3 5.18 26.09 -27.36
C MET A 3 3.92 26.74 -26.81
N LYS A 4 3.58 27.96 -27.24
CA LYS A 4 2.37 28.68 -26.84
C LYS A 4 1.12 28.15 -27.56
N LYS A 5 0.75 26.89 -27.28
CA LYS A 5 -0.44 26.22 -27.84
C LYS A 5 -0.94 25.17 -26.87
N ASN A 6 -2.24 24.92 -26.94
CA ASN A 6 -2.82 23.72 -26.32
C ASN A 6 -2.35 22.48 -27.08
N CYS A 7 -2.24 21.37 -26.39
CA CYS A 7 -1.91 20.09 -26.96
C CYS A 7 -3.13 19.16 -26.93
N LEU A 8 -3.39 18.46 -28.01
CA LEU A 8 -4.27 17.30 -28.07
C LEU A 8 -3.42 16.05 -28.16
N PHE A 9 -3.39 15.29 -27.08
CA PHE A 9 -2.71 14.01 -27.01
C PHE A 9 -3.70 12.87 -27.27
N VAL A 10 -3.50 12.12 -28.36
CA VAL A 10 -4.37 11.01 -28.73
C VAL A 10 -3.79 9.71 -28.18
N VAL A 11 -4.51 9.11 -27.24
CA VAL A 11 -4.20 7.79 -26.71
C VAL A 11 -4.76 6.72 -27.64
N GLN A 12 -3.89 5.83 -28.12
CA GLN A 12 -4.28 4.73 -29.01
C GLN A 12 -4.39 3.42 -28.23
N SER A 13 -5.33 3.34 -27.30
CA SER A 13 -5.50 2.20 -26.40
C SER A 13 -5.69 0.86 -27.15
N HIS A 14 -6.44 0.87 -28.25
CA HIS A 14 -6.70 -0.32 -29.05
C HIS A 14 -5.45 -0.91 -29.74
N TYR A 15 -4.38 -0.14 -29.90
CA TYR A 15 -3.15 -0.61 -30.56
C TYR A 15 -2.28 -1.46 -29.64
N THR A 16 -2.57 -1.44 -28.37
CA THR A 16 -1.75 -1.97 -27.30
C THR A 16 -2.34 -3.19 -26.63
N GLU A 17 -3.66 -3.39 -26.71
CA GLU A 17 -4.29 -4.63 -26.20
C GLU A 17 -3.70 -5.88 -26.88
N SER A 18 -3.47 -5.85 -28.20
CA SER A 18 -2.84 -6.96 -28.91
C SER A 18 -1.42 -7.26 -28.45
N HIS A 19 -0.68 -6.26 -27.98
CA HIS A 19 0.69 -6.42 -27.49
C HIS A 19 0.74 -6.99 -26.08
N TYR A 20 -0.22 -6.64 -25.22
CA TYR A 20 -0.35 -7.24 -23.90
C TYR A 20 -0.75 -8.72 -23.95
N MET A 21 -1.59 -9.11 -24.90
CA MET A 21 -1.94 -10.52 -25.12
C MET A 21 -0.72 -11.35 -25.54
N GLU A 22 0.22 -10.78 -26.33
CA GLU A 22 1.49 -11.42 -26.69
C GLU A 22 2.42 -11.62 -25.47
N LEU A 23 2.26 -10.81 -24.44
CA LEU A 23 3.07 -10.86 -23.21
C LEU A 23 2.43 -11.72 -22.10
N ASN A 24 1.31 -12.39 -22.37
CA ASN A 24 0.51 -13.15 -21.37
C ASN A 24 0.16 -12.32 -20.12
N LEU A 25 0.03 -11.02 -20.28
CA LEU A 25 -0.48 -10.14 -19.24
C LEU A 25 -1.96 -9.89 -19.54
N GLU A 26 -2.83 -10.64 -18.91
CA GLU A 26 -4.26 -10.38 -18.88
C GLU A 26 -4.49 -9.15 -18.01
N LEU A 27 -4.30 -7.96 -18.59
CA LEU A 27 -4.53 -6.70 -17.91
C LEU A 27 -5.96 -6.25 -18.17
N VAL A 28 -6.72 -6.08 -17.11
CA VAL A 28 -8.05 -5.46 -17.14
C VAL A 28 -7.95 -3.96 -17.41
N PHE A 29 -6.80 -3.37 -17.12
CA PHE A 29 -6.55 -1.93 -17.27
C PHE A 29 -5.87 -1.59 -18.60
N PRO A 30 -6.12 -0.37 -19.13
CA PRO A 30 -5.36 0.14 -20.25
C PRO A 30 -3.85 0.12 -19.95
N PHE A 31 -3.04 -0.24 -20.94
CA PHE A 31 -1.59 -0.36 -20.79
C PHE A 31 -0.90 0.88 -20.20
N TYR A 32 -1.42 2.05 -20.50
CA TYR A 32 -0.85 3.31 -20.06
C TYR A 32 -1.00 3.57 -18.56
N LEU A 33 -1.79 2.77 -17.86
CA LEU A 33 -1.86 2.76 -16.39
C LEU A 33 -0.86 1.81 -15.74
N VAL A 34 -0.01 1.14 -16.51
CA VAL A 34 1.11 0.36 -15.96
C VAL A 34 2.17 1.32 -15.42
N THR A 35 2.74 0.98 -14.27
CA THR A 35 3.73 1.80 -13.57
C THR A 35 5.12 1.19 -13.60
N ASP A 36 6.13 2.04 -13.51
CA ASP A 36 7.50 1.63 -13.21
C ASP A 36 7.85 1.70 -11.71
N GLY A 37 6.83 1.81 -10.87
CA GLY A 37 6.95 1.97 -9.42
C GLY A 37 7.04 3.42 -8.95
N GLU A 38 7.22 4.39 -9.86
CA GLU A 38 7.22 5.83 -9.56
C GLU A 38 6.04 6.54 -10.22
N LYS A 39 5.85 6.34 -11.52
CA LYS A 39 4.78 6.95 -12.32
C LYS A 39 4.25 5.96 -13.35
N THR A 40 2.99 6.09 -13.72
CA THR A 40 2.42 5.36 -14.85
C THR A 40 2.98 5.87 -16.18
N ILE A 41 2.85 5.06 -17.22
CA ILE A 41 3.27 5.43 -18.58
C ILE A 41 2.59 6.73 -19.01
N ILE A 42 1.29 6.88 -18.73
CA ILE A 42 0.53 8.09 -19.10
C ILE A 42 1.01 9.32 -18.33
N GLU A 43 1.34 9.21 -17.03
CA GLU A 43 1.83 10.33 -16.24
C GLU A 43 3.16 10.85 -16.79
N ARG A 44 4.08 9.98 -17.16
CA ARG A 44 5.35 10.39 -17.78
C ARG A 44 5.13 11.13 -19.07
N LYS A 45 4.21 10.62 -19.91
CA LYS A 45 3.90 11.29 -21.18
C LYS A 45 3.26 12.64 -20.97
N ILE A 46 2.35 12.76 -20.01
CA ILE A 46 1.73 14.02 -19.66
C ILE A 46 2.77 15.02 -19.12
N ASP A 47 3.71 14.59 -18.29
CA ASP A 47 4.79 15.44 -17.80
C ASP A 47 5.63 15.99 -18.94
N GLU A 48 6.03 15.15 -19.90
CA GLU A 48 6.75 15.59 -21.11
C GLU A 48 5.97 16.66 -21.87
N LEU A 49 4.63 16.47 -22.00
CA LEU A 49 3.76 17.42 -22.70
C LEU A 49 3.60 18.72 -21.92
N LEU A 50 3.48 18.67 -20.58
CA LEU A 50 3.43 19.85 -19.71
C LEU A 50 4.73 20.66 -19.75
N ASP A 51 5.87 19.98 -19.97
CA ASP A 51 7.15 20.64 -20.18
C ASP A 51 7.28 21.27 -21.59
N LYS A 52 6.65 20.65 -22.58
CA LYS A 52 6.71 21.08 -23.98
C LYS A 52 5.75 22.22 -24.32
N TYR A 53 4.55 22.23 -23.67
CA TYR A 53 3.46 23.15 -23.97
C TYR A 53 3.11 24.05 -22.78
N ASP A 54 2.82 25.34 -23.04
CA ASP A 54 2.34 26.32 -22.05
C ASP A 54 0.81 26.30 -21.85
N GLY A 55 0.07 25.76 -22.82
CA GLY A 55 -1.39 25.66 -22.80
C GLY A 55 -1.89 24.39 -22.08
N ASP A 56 -3.18 24.17 -22.20
CA ASP A 56 -3.82 22.98 -21.65
C ASP A 56 -3.49 21.74 -22.49
N ILE A 57 -3.43 20.60 -21.82
CA ILE A 57 -3.23 19.29 -22.42
C ILE A 57 -4.58 18.56 -22.41
N TYR A 58 -5.09 18.25 -23.59
CA TYR A 58 -6.31 17.46 -23.75
C TYR A 58 -5.92 16.05 -24.14
N VAL A 59 -6.21 15.09 -23.25
CA VAL A 59 -5.94 13.67 -23.48
C VAL A 59 -7.19 13.04 -24.07
N TYR A 60 -7.13 12.66 -25.34
CA TYR A 60 -8.22 11.99 -26.02
C TYR A 60 -8.10 10.47 -25.87
N GLU A 61 -9.07 9.88 -25.21
CA GLU A 61 -9.28 8.44 -25.11
C GLU A 61 -10.59 8.06 -25.78
N ALA A 62 -10.53 7.26 -26.83
CA ALA A 62 -11.69 6.92 -27.66
C ALA A 62 -12.74 6.07 -26.92
N PHE A 63 -12.31 5.28 -25.95
CA PHE A 63 -13.21 4.46 -25.16
C PHE A 63 -13.69 5.25 -23.93
N HIS A 64 -14.98 5.51 -23.87
CA HIS A 64 -15.57 6.31 -22.79
C HIS A 64 -15.25 5.79 -21.40
N GLU A 65 -15.30 4.47 -21.22
CA GLU A 65 -14.97 3.80 -19.95
C GLU A 65 -13.52 4.05 -19.54
N TYR A 66 -12.59 3.98 -20.47
CA TYR A 66 -11.17 4.26 -20.22
C TYR A 66 -10.92 5.75 -19.99
N ALA A 67 -11.66 6.62 -20.67
CA ALA A 67 -11.59 8.07 -20.41
C ALA A 67 -12.05 8.43 -19.00
N GLU A 68 -13.11 7.80 -18.50
CA GLU A 68 -13.57 7.99 -17.11
C GLU A 68 -12.55 7.48 -16.09
N LEU A 69 -11.97 6.30 -16.34
CA LEU A 69 -10.94 5.70 -15.53
C LEU A 69 -9.69 6.61 -15.45
N LEU A 70 -9.21 7.05 -16.61
CA LEU A 70 -8.06 7.93 -16.75
C LEU A 70 -8.30 9.28 -16.07
N ASN A 71 -9.46 9.87 -16.27
CA ASN A 71 -9.83 11.13 -15.62
C ASN A 71 -9.84 10.99 -14.09
N SER A 72 -10.41 9.90 -13.58
CA SER A 72 -10.41 9.61 -12.14
C SER A 72 -8.98 9.45 -11.60
N PHE A 73 -8.13 8.77 -12.33
CA PHE A 73 -6.74 8.53 -11.95
C PHE A 73 -5.93 9.84 -11.91
N LEU A 74 -6.02 10.67 -12.95
CA LEU A 74 -5.28 11.93 -13.04
C LEU A 74 -5.80 13.00 -12.07
N CYS A 75 -7.12 13.09 -11.85
CA CYS A 75 -7.70 14.01 -10.85
C CYS A 75 -7.20 13.70 -9.42
N HIS A 76 -6.83 12.46 -9.14
CA HIS A 76 -6.33 12.08 -7.83
C HIS A 76 -4.91 12.57 -7.56
N ASN A 77 -4.09 12.71 -8.59
CA ASN A 77 -2.72 13.21 -8.47
C ASN A 77 -2.62 14.75 -8.26
N GLY A 78 -3.75 15.39 -7.95
CA GLY A 78 -3.84 16.71 -7.34
C GLY A 78 -3.37 17.87 -8.22
N GLU A 79 -2.66 18.79 -7.60
CA GLU A 79 -2.25 20.08 -8.19
C GLU A 79 -1.35 19.96 -9.43
N SER A 80 -0.70 18.82 -9.64
CA SER A 80 0.24 18.60 -10.74
C SER A 80 -0.42 18.60 -12.13
N TYR A 81 -1.70 18.23 -12.22
CA TYR A 81 -2.41 18.04 -13.50
C TYR A 81 -3.59 19.00 -13.72
N VAL A 82 -3.60 20.17 -13.09
CA VAL A 82 -4.68 21.19 -13.24
C VAL A 82 -4.94 21.59 -14.69
N ARG A 83 -3.94 21.51 -15.57
CA ARG A 83 -4.04 21.82 -17.00
C ARG A 83 -4.29 20.60 -17.90
N VAL A 84 -4.64 19.46 -17.31
CA VAL A 84 -4.87 18.21 -18.04
C VAL A 84 -6.36 17.89 -18.03
N HIS A 85 -6.92 17.68 -19.22
CA HIS A 85 -8.35 17.42 -19.43
C HIS A 85 -8.53 16.13 -20.22
N VAL A 86 -9.21 15.14 -19.66
CA VAL A 86 -9.52 13.90 -20.38
C VAL A 86 -10.84 14.04 -21.11
N ILE A 87 -10.84 13.66 -22.39
CA ILE A 87 -12.01 13.77 -23.28
C ILE A 87 -12.22 12.46 -24.05
N SER A 88 -13.47 12.05 -24.25
CA SER A 88 -13.84 10.88 -25.06
C SER A 88 -14.56 11.24 -26.36
N GLU A 89 -14.99 12.50 -26.53
CA GLU A 89 -15.70 12.98 -27.71
C GLU A 89 -14.95 14.15 -28.36
N ILE A 90 -14.62 14.03 -29.63
CA ILE A 90 -13.94 15.08 -30.41
C ILE A 90 -14.92 16.07 -31.02
N ASP A 91 -16.13 15.66 -31.31
CA ASP A 91 -17.12 16.48 -32.06
C ASP A 91 -17.47 17.84 -31.44
N ARG A 92 -17.16 18.03 -30.16
CA ARG A 92 -17.37 19.29 -29.43
C ARG A 92 -16.21 20.28 -29.56
N MET A 93 -15.09 19.91 -30.19
CA MET A 93 -13.87 20.74 -30.15
C MET A 93 -13.60 21.56 -31.41
N GLY A 94 -14.46 21.54 -32.40
CA GLY A 94 -14.31 22.32 -33.63
C GLY A 94 -13.15 21.86 -34.52
N ASP A 95 -12.56 22.77 -35.32
CA ASP A 95 -11.39 22.45 -36.17
C ASP A 95 -10.11 22.33 -35.32
N LEU A 96 -9.88 21.14 -34.83
CA LEU A 96 -8.77 20.81 -33.90
C LEU A 96 -7.40 21.18 -34.46
N THR A 97 -7.22 21.06 -35.78
CA THR A 97 -5.90 21.29 -36.41
C THR A 97 -5.46 22.76 -36.37
N LYS A 98 -6.42 23.69 -36.25
CA LYS A 98 -6.12 25.13 -36.11
C LYS A 98 -5.84 25.56 -34.69
N THR A 99 -6.39 24.84 -33.71
CA THR A 99 -6.41 25.24 -32.30
C THR A 99 -5.39 24.49 -31.45
N PHE A 100 -5.03 23.26 -31.84
CA PHE A 100 -4.19 22.37 -31.07
C PHE A 100 -2.95 21.91 -31.85
N SER A 101 -1.88 21.64 -31.11
CA SER A 101 -0.81 20.74 -31.58
C SER A 101 -1.22 19.32 -31.30
N ILE A 102 -1.22 18.44 -32.29
CA ILE A 102 -1.62 17.05 -32.13
C ILE A 102 -0.37 16.21 -31.84
N GLU A 103 -0.42 15.49 -30.74
CA GLU A 103 0.59 14.49 -30.34
C GLU A 103 -0.10 13.12 -30.29
N CYS A 104 0.61 12.09 -30.67
CA CYS A 104 0.15 10.70 -30.58
C CYS A 104 1.22 9.86 -29.91
N TRP A 105 0.84 8.71 -29.38
CA TRP A 105 1.82 7.70 -29.08
C TRP A 105 2.50 7.26 -30.37
N ASP A 106 3.82 7.43 -30.39
CA ASP A 106 4.63 7.06 -31.51
C ASP A 106 4.95 5.54 -31.45
N LYS A 107 5.28 4.95 -32.56
CA LYS A 107 5.69 3.54 -32.65
C LYS A 107 6.92 3.22 -31.79
N GLY A 108 7.72 4.23 -31.42
CA GLY A 108 8.89 4.12 -30.56
C GLY A 108 8.60 3.72 -29.12
N ILE A 109 7.39 3.96 -28.59
CA ILE A 109 7.01 3.45 -27.26
C ILE A 109 7.03 1.92 -27.20
N ARG A 110 6.84 1.26 -28.33
CA ARG A 110 6.98 -0.20 -28.48
C ARG A 110 8.41 -0.69 -28.20
N GLU A 111 9.42 0.13 -28.50
CA GLU A 111 10.84 -0.18 -28.30
C GLU A 111 11.32 0.24 -26.91
N GLU A 112 10.76 1.30 -26.33
CA GLU A 112 11.06 1.74 -24.97
C GLU A 112 10.41 0.86 -23.89
N PHE A 113 9.27 0.24 -24.21
CA PHE A 113 8.57 -0.67 -23.34
C PHE A 113 9.06 -2.11 -23.51
N ASP A 114 10.35 -2.35 -23.31
CA ASP A 114 10.87 -3.69 -23.08
C ASP A 114 10.52 -4.08 -21.61
N GLN A 115 9.36 -4.69 -21.47
CA GLN A 115 8.82 -5.11 -20.16
C GLN A 115 9.82 -5.97 -19.38
N LYS A 116 10.62 -6.77 -20.05
CA LYS A 116 11.61 -7.62 -19.39
C LYS A 116 12.74 -6.81 -18.79
N LYS A 117 13.19 -5.75 -19.46
CA LYS A 117 14.17 -4.80 -18.94
C LYS A 117 13.59 -3.96 -17.83
N TYR A 118 12.36 -3.49 -17.99
CA TYR A 118 11.59 -2.74 -17.02
C TYR A 118 11.38 -3.51 -15.69
N LEU A 119 11.00 -4.77 -15.76
CA LEU A 119 10.79 -5.63 -14.58
C LEU A 119 12.12 -5.97 -13.88
N ILE A 120 13.23 -6.09 -14.64
CA ILE A 120 14.56 -6.28 -14.08
C ILE A 120 15.03 -5.00 -13.36
N ASP A 121 14.80 -3.82 -13.94
CA ASP A 121 15.17 -2.54 -13.33
C ASP A 121 14.39 -2.28 -12.04
N LEU A 122 13.12 -2.70 -11.96
CA LEU A 122 12.34 -2.65 -10.70
C LEU A 122 12.89 -3.58 -9.63
N SER A 123 13.31 -4.79 -10.00
CA SER A 123 13.84 -5.78 -9.05
C SER A 123 15.18 -5.37 -8.41
N THR A 124 15.92 -4.43 -9.04
CA THR A 124 17.21 -3.93 -8.55
C THR A 124 17.11 -2.65 -7.72
N LYS A 125 15.94 -2.00 -7.68
CA LYS A 125 15.75 -0.80 -6.85
C LYS A 125 15.62 -1.17 -5.38
N ASN A 126 16.54 -0.65 -4.56
CA ASN A 126 16.48 -0.75 -3.10
C ASN A 126 15.12 -0.25 -2.60
N THR A 127 14.50 -1.02 -1.73
CA THR A 127 13.18 -0.78 -1.10
C THR A 127 13.12 0.43 -0.17
N CYS A 128 14.17 1.26 -0.10
CA CYS A 128 14.12 2.52 0.63
C CYS A 128 13.11 3.47 0.00
N ARG A 129 12.09 3.82 0.76
CA ARG A 129 11.12 4.85 0.35
C ARG A 129 11.88 6.14 0.03
N TYR A 130 11.51 6.82 -1.05
CA TYR A 130 12.18 8.03 -1.58
C TYR A 130 12.39 9.16 -0.54
N PHE A 131 11.62 9.18 0.54
CA PHE A 131 11.65 10.20 1.57
C PHE A 131 12.65 9.94 2.71
N ASN A 132 13.24 8.73 2.79
CA ASN A 132 14.28 8.37 3.74
C ASN A 132 15.49 7.76 3.03
N GLN A 133 16.67 7.96 3.59
CA GLN A 133 17.89 7.27 3.19
C GLN A 133 18.44 6.51 4.39
N ILE A 134 18.83 5.27 4.17
CA ILE A 134 19.47 4.42 5.19
C ILE A 134 20.94 4.24 4.85
N LYS A 135 21.81 4.50 5.82
CA LYS A 135 23.24 4.15 5.75
C LYS A 135 23.55 3.14 6.83
N ILE A 136 24.19 2.05 6.46
CA ILE A 136 24.60 0.99 7.39
C ILE A 136 26.11 1.08 7.55
N GLU A 137 26.57 1.23 8.78
CA GLU A 137 27.96 1.22 9.18
C GLU A 137 28.25 -0.04 10.04
N ASP A 138 29.45 -0.18 10.57
CA ASP A 138 29.85 -1.43 11.25
C ASP A 138 28.98 -1.74 12.48
N ASP A 139 28.70 -0.73 13.31
CA ASP A 139 27.99 -0.85 14.59
C ASP A 139 26.66 -0.08 14.66
N LYS A 140 26.32 0.67 13.61
CA LYS A 140 25.15 1.56 13.60
C LYS A 140 24.43 1.62 12.27
N VAL A 141 23.18 2.06 12.35
CA VAL A 141 22.33 2.40 11.22
C VAL A 141 21.94 3.87 11.33
N ILE A 142 22.15 4.64 10.27
CA ILE A 142 21.80 6.06 10.20
C ILE A 142 20.62 6.21 9.26
N LYS A 143 19.49 6.67 9.79
CA LYS A 143 18.28 7.00 9.05
C LYS A 143 18.23 8.49 8.80
N ILE A 144 18.21 8.92 7.53
CA ILE A 144 18.25 10.30 7.10
C ILE A 144 16.92 10.68 6.47
N ALA A 145 16.21 11.62 7.07
CA ALA A 145 14.97 12.14 6.50
C ALA A 145 15.28 13.15 5.37
N LYS A 146 14.58 13.01 4.22
CA LYS A 146 14.83 13.79 3.00
C LYS A 146 13.74 14.81 2.68
N THR A 147 12.55 14.66 3.26
CA THR A 147 11.41 15.55 3.01
C THR A 147 10.92 16.15 4.32
N GLU A 148 10.21 17.27 4.27
CA GLU A 148 9.66 17.92 5.47
C GLU A 148 8.76 16.99 6.28
N ASP A 149 7.93 16.18 5.61
CA ASP A 149 7.06 15.22 6.31
C ASP A 149 7.87 14.08 6.92
N ALA A 150 8.90 13.59 6.25
CA ALA A 150 9.79 12.58 6.83
C ALA A 150 10.54 13.12 8.06
N ILE A 151 10.94 14.41 8.06
CA ILE A 151 11.58 15.07 9.20
C ILE A 151 10.62 15.13 10.40
N LYS A 152 9.35 15.50 10.17
CA LYS A 152 8.32 15.52 11.22
C LYS A 152 8.13 14.13 11.84
N LEU A 153 8.00 13.11 10.99
CA LEU A 153 7.82 11.72 11.44
C LEU A 153 9.06 11.22 12.19
N GLN A 154 10.27 11.55 11.71
CA GLN A 154 11.50 11.16 12.36
C GLN A 154 11.68 11.83 13.74
N LYS A 155 11.17 13.06 13.94
CA LYS A 155 11.14 13.69 15.27
C LYS A 155 10.25 12.92 16.24
N ILE A 156 9.07 12.48 15.80
CA ILE A 156 8.18 11.65 16.62
C ILE A 156 8.84 10.31 16.96
N GLU A 157 9.49 9.68 15.98
CA GLU A 157 10.26 8.45 16.20
C GLU A 157 11.41 8.66 17.18
N ASN A 158 12.14 9.78 17.05
CA ASN A 158 13.18 10.16 17.99
C ASN A 158 12.65 10.31 19.42
N ASP A 159 11.52 11.01 19.59
CA ASP A 159 10.90 11.25 20.89
C ASP A 159 10.39 9.93 21.50
N PHE A 160 9.93 8.99 20.67
CA PHE A 160 9.56 7.65 21.12
C PHE A 160 10.78 6.91 21.71
N TYR A 161 11.92 6.91 21.00
CA TYR A 161 13.14 6.28 21.49
C TYR A 161 13.66 6.99 22.78
N ASP A 162 13.53 8.31 22.89
CA ASP A 162 13.98 9.04 24.08
C ASP A 162 13.16 8.68 25.31
N ARG A 163 11.85 8.48 25.15
CA ARG A 163 10.95 8.10 26.27
C ARG A 163 11.09 6.64 26.66
N TYR A 164 11.28 5.74 25.69
CA TYR A 164 11.13 4.29 25.87
C TYR A 164 12.42 3.49 25.62
N SER A 165 13.59 4.14 25.71
CA SER A 165 14.91 3.50 25.45
C SER A 165 15.23 2.30 26.36
N ASN A 166 14.54 2.16 27.50
CA ASN A 166 14.77 1.09 28.47
C ASN A 166 14.06 -0.22 28.14
N ILE A 167 13.23 -0.26 27.07
CA ILE A 167 12.49 -1.46 26.68
C ILE A 167 13.44 -2.38 25.91
N ALA A 168 13.72 -3.55 26.48
CA ALA A 168 14.73 -4.49 25.99
C ALA A 168 14.48 -5.00 24.54
N CYS A 169 13.23 -5.05 24.11
CA CYS A 169 12.87 -5.46 22.75
C CYS A 169 12.78 -4.30 21.73
N LEU A 170 13.22 -3.09 22.09
CA LEU A 170 13.40 -1.99 21.15
C LEU A 170 14.85 -1.84 20.75
N CYS A 171 15.09 -1.43 19.51
CA CYS A 171 16.42 -1.08 19.02
C CYS A 171 16.98 0.09 19.84
N GLY A 172 18.23 -0.03 20.27
CA GLY A 172 18.90 1.05 21.01
C GLY A 172 19.19 2.24 20.12
N LYS A 173 18.92 3.47 20.63
CA LYS A 173 19.29 4.72 20.00
C LYS A 173 20.66 5.17 20.47
N GLN A 174 21.53 5.58 19.53
CA GLN A 174 22.85 6.18 19.81
C GLN A 174 22.81 7.72 19.82
N GLY A 175 21.94 8.33 18.99
CA GLY A 175 21.84 9.77 18.90
C GLY A 175 20.88 10.29 17.87
N TYR A 176 20.72 11.63 17.84
CA TYR A 176 19.95 12.35 16.84
C TYR A 176 20.64 13.66 16.49
N ASP A 177 20.94 13.87 15.21
CA ASP A 177 21.47 15.15 14.68
C ASP A 177 20.32 15.90 14.00
N GLU A 178 19.76 16.89 14.70
CA GLU A 178 18.63 17.67 14.19
C GLU A 178 19.00 18.48 12.93
N ASN A 179 20.24 18.97 12.82
CA ASN A 179 20.67 19.80 11.68
C ASN A 179 20.82 18.98 10.39
N LYS A 180 21.16 17.70 10.52
CA LYS A 180 21.32 16.78 9.39
C LYS A 180 20.12 15.89 9.18
N HIS A 181 19.14 15.93 10.10
CA HIS A 181 18.00 15.03 10.15
C HIS A 181 18.43 13.56 10.14
N GLU A 182 19.41 13.23 10.99
CA GLU A 182 20.01 11.90 11.11
C GLU A 182 19.62 11.27 12.46
N LEU A 183 18.83 10.20 12.43
CA LEU A 183 18.58 9.34 13.59
C LEU A 183 19.58 8.18 13.54
N ILE A 184 20.35 8.01 14.63
CA ILE A 184 21.42 7.00 14.74
C ILE A 184 20.98 5.91 15.71
N LEU A 185 20.87 4.70 15.19
CA LEU A 185 20.42 3.52 15.91
C LEU A 185 21.50 2.46 15.97
N ASN A 186 21.43 1.57 16.96
CA ASN A 186 22.29 0.41 17.02
C ASN A 186 22.01 -0.52 15.84
N LYS A 187 23.07 -1.05 15.23
CA LYS A 187 22.91 -2.12 14.26
C LYS A 187 22.58 -3.42 14.98
N ILE A 188 21.51 -4.06 14.58
CA ILE A 188 21.11 -5.38 15.10
C ILE A 188 21.86 -6.45 14.34
N ASP A 189 22.60 -7.30 15.08
CA ASP A 189 23.22 -8.51 14.52
C ASP A 189 22.16 -9.62 14.46
N GLY A 190 21.43 -9.64 13.36
CA GLY A 190 20.27 -10.50 13.19
C GLY A 190 19.70 -10.44 11.78
N VAL A 191 18.51 -11.00 11.63
CA VAL A 191 17.75 -11.04 10.36
C VAL A 191 16.33 -10.54 10.59
N THR A 192 15.65 -10.12 9.55
CA THR A 192 14.22 -9.77 9.66
C THR A 192 13.39 -11.00 10.05
N ALA A 193 12.24 -10.78 10.67
CA ALA A 193 11.32 -11.87 11.01
C ALA A 193 10.91 -12.67 9.76
N GLN A 194 10.80 -12.00 8.61
CA GLN A 194 10.53 -12.62 7.32
C GLN A 194 11.65 -13.59 6.90
N GLU A 195 12.91 -13.14 6.96
CA GLU A 195 14.07 -13.99 6.63
C GLU A 195 14.24 -15.14 7.63
N TRP A 196 13.97 -14.88 8.92
CA TRP A 196 14.00 -15.91 9.95
C TRP A 196 12.99 -17.01 9.66
N TYR A 197 11.76 -16.61 9.30
CA TYR A 197 10.70 -17.56 8.94
C TYR A 197 11.09 -18.42 7.73
N TYR A 198 11.69 -17.84 6.69
CA TYR A 198 12.13 -18.61 5.52
C TYR A 198 13.17 -19.67 5.86
N LYS A 199 14.08 -19.35 6.79
CA LYS A 199 15.14 -20.26 7.19
C LYS A 199 14.64 -21.38 8.11
N ASN A 200 13.65 -21.09 8.94
CA ASN A 200 13.24 -21.98 10.05
C ASN A 200 11.86 -22.63 9.85
N GLY A 201 10.96 -22.03 9.08
CA GLY A 201 9.63 -22.57 8.76
C GLY A 201 8.60 -22.58 9.91
N ASP A 202 9.00 -22.23 11.14
CA ASP A 202 8.13 -22.29 12.33
C ASP A 202 7.46 -20.95 12.61
N PHE A 203 6.43 -20.62 11.85
CA PHE A 203 5.68 -19.38 12.03
C PHE A 203 4.91 -19.31 13.35
N LYS A 204 4.45 -20.44 13.91
CA LYS A 204 3.72 -20.44 15.19
C LYS A 204 4.61 -20.01 16.33
N LYS A 205 5.84 -20.52 16.37
CA LYS A 205 6.84 -20.11 17.33
C LYS A 205 7.21 -18.63 17.14
N LEU A 206 7.39 -18.18 15.89
CA LEU A 206 7.70 -16.80 15.58
C LEU A 206 6.60 -15.86 16.08
N ILE A 207 5.33 -16.11 15.73
CA ILE A 207 4.19 -15.30 16.18
C ILE A 207 4.12 -15.27 17.70
N SER A 208 4.25 -16.42 18.37
CA SER A 208 4.23 -16.49 19.83
C SER A 208 5.32 -15.63 20.47
N ASN A 209 6.56 -15.67 19.94
CA ASN A 209 7.67 -14.88 20.45
C ASN A 209 7.43 -13.37 20.23
N VAL A 210 6.92 -13.00 19.06
CA VAL A 210 6.64 -11.59 18.75
C VAL A 210 5.50 -11.05 19.60
N ILE A 211 4.41 -11.80 19.78
CA ILE A 211 3.29 -11.40 20.68
C ILE A 211 3.81 -11.21 22.10
N LYS A 212 4.67 -12.12 22.60
CA LYS A 212 5.27 -11.98 23.92
C LYS A 212 6.13 -10.72 24.04
N ALA A 213 6.90 -10.39 23.01
CA ALA A 213 7.70 -9.16 22.99
C ALA A 213 6.80 -7.89 22.92
N LEU A 214 5.71 -7.93 22.14
CA LEU A 214 4.72 -6.83 22.10
C LEU A 214 4.06 -6.63 23.46
N HIS A 215 3.69 -7.70 24.16
CA HIS A 215 3.17 -7.57 25.54
C HIS A 215 4.16 -6.88 26.47
N THR A 216 5.47 -7.10 26.31
CA THR A 216 6.48 -6.38 27.10
C THR A 216 6.44 -4.86 26.86
N ILE A 217 6.05 -4.42 25.63
CA ILE A 217 5.83 -3.01 25.32
C ILE A 217 4.49 -2.56 25.90
N ASN A 218 3.43 -3.32 25.67
CA ASN A 218 2.06 -2.97 26.05
C ASN A 218 1.87 -2.85 27.58
N ASP A 219 2.68 -3.60 28.36
CA ASP A 219 2.62 -3.59 29.84
C ASP A 219 3.33 -2.37 30.46
N ILE A 220 3.91 -1.47 29.66
CA ILE A 220 4.52 -0.24 30.15
C ILE A 220 3.43 0.80 30.44
N ASP A 221 3.43 1.28 31.66
CA ASP A 221 2.58 2.42 32.03
C ASP A 221 3.01 3.68 31.29
N ILE A 222 2.04 4.36 30.70
CA ILE A 222 2.25 5.64 30.02
C ILE A 222 1.39 6.71 30.67
N ASP A 223 1.97 7.91 30.83
CA ASP A 223 1.19 9.08 31.23
C ASP A 223 0.37 9.54 30.01
N GLU A 224 -0.95 9.36 30.09
CA GLU A 224 -1.88 9.69 29.01
C GLU A 224 -2.28 11.16 29.09
N ASP A 225 -2.00 11.91 28.03
CA ASP A 225 -2.44 13.31 27.85
C ASP A 225 -3.76 13.42 27.06
N ASP A 226 -4.32 12.26 26.66
CA ASP A 226 -5.52 12.16 25.84
C ASP A 226 -6.72 11.68 26.66
N GLU A 227 -7.91 12.23 26.38
CA GLU A 227 -9.16 11.79 27.00
C GLU A 227 -9.67 10.50 26.34
N ASP A 228 -10.39 9.67 27.09
CA ASP A 228 -10.98 8.42 26.59
C ASP A 228 -11.78 8.60 25.29
N GLU A 229 -12.45 9.74 25.11
CA GLU A 229 -13.21 10.04 23.90
C GLU A 229 -12.27 10.26 22.70
N ASP A 230 -11.13 10.92 22.91
CA ASP A 230 -10.12 11.13 21.87
C ASP A 230 -9.48 9.80 21.45
N ILE A 231 -9.20 8.92 22.41
CA ILE A 231 -8.66 7.57 22.16
C ILE A 231 -9.65 6.75 21.33
N ARG A 232 -10.93 6.67 21.74
CA ARG A 232 -11.96 5.95 20.98
C ARG A 232 -12.12 6.51 19.57
N ARG A 233 -12.12 7.84 19.43
CA ARG A 233 -12.19 8.50 18.13
C ARG A 233 -10.97 8.20 17.26
N ALA A 234 -9.77 8.14 17.83
CA ALA A 234 -8.54 7.77 17.11
C ALA A 234 -8.60 6.32 16.65
N PHE A 235 -9.08 5.39 17.46
CA PHE A 235 -9.25 3.98 17.10
C PHE A 235 -10.28 3.80 15.99
N TYR A 236 -11.45 4.46 16.10
CA TYR A 236 -12.44 4.45 15.03
C TYR A 236 -11.86 5.00 13.73
N ASN A 237 -11.18 6.13 13.77
CA ASN A 237 -10.57 6.73 12.59
C ASN A 237 -9.47 5.85 12.00
N GLU A 238 -8.65 5.19 12.82
CA GLU A 238 -7.61 4.30 12.32
C GLU A 238 -8.20 3.07 11.64
N LEU A 239 -9.25 2.44 12.21
CA LEU A 239 -9.82 1.20 11.66
C LEU A 239 -10.88 1.46 10.59
N ILE A 240 -11.74 2.45 10.75
CA ILE A 240 -12.89 2.70 9.86
C ILE A 240 -12.67 3.93 8.99
N GLY A 241 -12.35 5.08 9.59
CA GLY A 241 -12.20 6.35 8.88
C GLY A 241 -11.13 6.30 7.79
N LYS A 242 -9.98 5.70 8.10
CA LYS A 242 -8.88 5.55 7.12
C LYS A 242 -9.22 4.61 5.96
N VAL A 243 -10.09 3.63 6.11
CA VAL A 243 -10.53 2.82 4.97
C VAL A 243 -11.26 3.71 3.95
N TYR A 244 -12.17 4.57 4.41
CA TYR A 244 -12.83 5.52 3.50
C TYR A 244 -11.84 6.44 2.80
N THR A 245 -10.96 7.09 3.56
CA THR A 245 -10.01 8.05 2.98
C THR A 245 -8.97 7.42 2.06
N ARG A 246 -8.64 6.15 2.26
CA ARG A 246 -7.66 5.42 1.46
C ARG A 246 -8.27 4.69 0.25
N VAL A 247 -9.53 4.25 0.35
CA VAL A 247 -10.21 3.55 -0.76
C VAL A 247 -10.91 4.52 -1.72
N ASN A 248 -11.52 5.60 -1.21
CA ASN A 248 -12.25 6.56 -2.05
C ASN A 248 -11.48 7.07 -3.27
N PRO A 249 -10.18 7.42 -3.16
CA PRO A 249 -9.41 7.86 -4.33
C PRO A 249 -9.33 6.82 -5.45
N CYS A 250 -9.31 5.54 -5.08
CA CYS A 250 -9.20 4.42 -6.00
C CYS A 250 -10.57 3.80 -6.35
N LYS A 251 -11.66 4.33 -5.79
CA LYS A 251 -12.97 3.66 -5.85
C LYS A 251 -13.46 3.42 -7.28
N LYS A 252 -13.33 4.38 -8.18
CA LYS A 252 -13.71 4.19 -9.58
C LYS A 252 -12.91 3.09 -10.26
N LEU A 253 -11.61 3.02 -9.97
CA LEU A 253 -10.73 1.99 -10.49
C LEU A 253 -11.16 0.60 -10.00
N ILE A 254 -11.48 0.50 -8.72
CA ILE A 254 -11.94 -0.74 -8.08
C ILE A 254 -13.30 -1.18 -8.64
N ASP A 255 -14.26 -0.25 -8.70
CA ASP A 255 -15.61 -0.53 -9.22
C ASP A 255 -15.55 -1.00 -10.67
N TYR A 256 -14.76 -0.32 -11.52
CA TYR A 256 -14.51 -0.71 -12.90
C TYR A 256 -13.94 -2.14 -13.00
N PHE A 257 -12.92 -2.44 -12.18
CA PHE A 257 -12.31 -3.76 -12.17
C PHE A 257 -13.32 -4.85 -11.79
N ILE A 258 -14.08 -4.63 -10.71
CA ILE A 258 -15.10 -5.60 -10.23
C ILE A 258 -16.17 -5.81 -11.31
N GLU A 259 -16.60 -4.76 -11.99
CA GLU A 259 -17.61 -4.84 -13.05
C GLU A 259 -17.09 -5.60 -14.27
N LYS A 260 -15.87 -5.31 -14.72
CA LYS A 260 -15.28 -5.95 -15.92
C LYS A 260 -14.92 -7.42 -15.71
N THR A 261 -14.44 -7.79 -14.53
CA THR A 261 -14.05 -9.16 -14.23
C THR A 261 -15.18 -10.01 -13.64
N GLU A 262 -16.29 -9.38 -13.22
CA GLU A 262 -17.34 -10.04 -12.46
C GLU A 262 -16.83 -10.85 -11.26
N VAL A 263 -15.69 -10.42 -10.68
CA VAL A 263 -15.02 -11.13 -9.59
C VAL A 263 -15.94 -11.34 -8.39
N ARG A 264 -15.92 -12.55 -7.84
CA ARG A 264 -16.67 -12.95 -6.63
C ARG A 264 -15.78 -13.41 -5.50
N SER A 265 -14.56 -13.80 -5.82
CA SER A 265 -13.59 -14.26 -4.82
C SER A 265 -12.15 -13.96 -5.26
N ILE A 266 -11.24 -13.90 -4.30
CA ILE A 266 -9.79 -13.82 -4.52
C ILE A 266 -9.11 -14.85 -3.64
N ASP A 267 -8.20 -15.64 -4.20
CA ASP A 267 -7.59 -16.80 -3.53
C ASP A 267 -8.62 -17.65 -2.78
N TYR A 268 -9.77 -17.87 -3.43
CA TYR A 268 -10.93 -18.64 -2.93
C TYR A 268 -11.66 -18.01 -1.72
N MET A 269 -11.30 -16.83 -1.28
CA MET A 269 -12.04 -16.07 -0.28
C MET A 269 -13.11 -15.19 -0.96
N PRO A 270 -14.38 -15.20 -0.51
CA PRO A 270 -15.43 -14.38 -1.11
C PRO A 270 -15.18 -12.89 -0.87
N ILE A 271 -15.57 -12.05 -1.83
CA ILE A 271 -15.57 -10.60 -1.66
C ILE A 271 -16.99 -10.04 -1.48
N THR A 272 -17.08 -8.92 -0.82
CA THR A 272 -18.29 -8.07 -0.81
C THR A 272 -18.15 -7.03 -1.92
N THR A 273 -18.93 -7.19 -3.01
CA THR A 273 -18.80 -6.35 -4.21
C THR A 273 -19.20 -4.89 -4.00
N HIS A 274 -20.09 -4.63 -3.04
CA HIS A 274 -20.54 -3.27 -2.72
C HIS A 274 -19.79 -2.71 -1.52
N PHE A 275 -18.95 -1.72 -1.75
CA PHE A 275 -18.13 -1.08 -0.72
C PHE A 275 -18.93 -0.63 0.51
N ASN A 276 -20.09 0.01 0.30
CA ASN A 276 -20.90 0.50 1.42
C ASN A 276 -21.44 -0.64 2.32
N VAL A 277 -21.79 -1.80 1.72
CA VAL A 277 -22.24 -2.97 2.49
C VAL A 277 -21.13 -3.49 3.39
N LEU A 278 -19.92 -3.57 2.88
CA LEU A 278 -18.75 -3.96 3.66
C LEU A 278 -18.48 -2.96 4.80
N MET A 279 -18.52 -1.66 4.49
CA MET A 279 -18.25 -0.62 5.47
C MET A 279 -19.31 -0.55 6.58
N ASP A 280 -20.57 -0.77 6.25
CA ASP A 280 -21.64 -0.83 7.26
C ASP A 280 -21.47 -2.04 8.19
N ALA A 281 -21.00 -3.17 7.67
CA ALA A 281 -20.69 -4.34 8.47
C ALA A 281 -19.47 -4.11 9.37
N LEU A 282 -18.41 -3.46 8.85
CA LEU A 282 -17.22 -3.09 9.64
C LEU A 282 -17.53 -2.08 10.75
N LYS A 283 -18.40 -1.10 10.49
CA LYS A 283 -18.86 -0.16 11.52
C LYS A 283 -19.57 -0.87 12.66
N LYS A 284 -20.56 -1.74 12.34
CA LYS A 284 -21.29 -2.53 13.34
C LYS A 284 -20.36 -3.44 14.13
N TRP A 285 -19.38 -4.06 13.44
CA TRP A 285 -18.36 -4.87 14.10
C TRP A 285 -17.55 -4.01 15.10
N TYR A 286 -17.08 -2.82 14.68
CA TYR A 286 -16.32 -1.92 15.53
C TYR A 286 -17.14 -1.49 16.76
N GLU A 287 -18.35 -0.97 16.55
CA GLU A 287 -19.26 -0.50 17.62
C GLU A 287 -19.55 -1.58 18.68
N ASN A 288 -19.61 -2.86 18.25
CA ASN A 288 -19.85 -3.98 19.18
C ASN A 288 -18.57 -4.46 19.88
N ASN A 289 -17.39 -4.07 19.44
CA ASN A 289 -16.10 -4.57 19.95
C ASN A 289 -15.19 -3.45 20.47
N GLU A 290 -15.54 -2.18 20.35
CA GLU A 290 -14.66 -1.07 20.73
C GLU A 290 -14.19 -1.12 22.20
N VAL A 291 -15.05 -1.63 23.09
CA VAL A 291 -14.74 -1.79 24.52
C VAL A 291 -13.71 -2.90 24.79
N ASN A 292 -13.42 -3.73 23.83
CA ASN A 292 -12.45 -4.83 23.93
C ASN A 292 -11.07 -4.44 23.43
N PHE A 293 -10.91 -3.25 22.84
CA PHE A 293 -9.62 -2.79 22.33
C PHE A 293 -8.81 -2.12 23.45
N ASN A 294 -7.57 -2.57 23.62
CA ASN A 294 -6.70 -2.10 24.69
C ASN A 294 -5.85 -0.91 24.22
N ALA A 295 -6.06 0.23 24.89
CA ALA A 295 -5.19 1.40 24.77
C ALA A 295 -3.93 1.19 25.62
N CYS A 296 -2.76 1.26 25.00
CA CYS A 296 -1.49 1.00 25.69
C CYS A 296 -0.33 1.57 24.88
N LEU A 297 0.89 1.47 25.41
CA LEU A 297 2.09 1.72 24.62
C LEU A 297 2.19 0.70 23.48
N CYS A 298 2.31 1.18 22.27
CA CYS A 298 2.41 0.38 21.04
C CYS A 298 3.62 0.78 20.20
N HIS A 299 4.14 -0.18 19.45
CA HIS A 299 5.13 0.08 18.40
C HIS A 299 4.50 0.82 17.21
N GLY A 300 3.28 0.47 16.85
CA GLY A 300 2.47 1.09 15.79
C GLY A 300 2.71 0.56 14.38
N ASP A 301 3.86 -0.07 14.08
CA ASP A 301 4.13 -0.72 12.79
C ASP A 301 5.13 -1.90 12.90
N PRO A 302 4.89 -2.91 13.75
CA PRO A 302 5.80 -4.04 13.93
C PRO A 302 5.60 -5.10 12.83
N ASN A 303 5.58 -4.68 11.56
CA ASN A 303 5.51 -5.64 10.45
C ASN A 303 6.79 -6.49 10.39
N THR A 304 6.81 -7.51 9.53
CA THR A 304 7.93 -8.48 9.48
C THR A 304 9.26 -7.86 9.07
N ASP A 305 9.26 -6.71 8.41
CA ASP A 305 10.47 -5.98 8.00
C ASP A 305 11.00 -5.08 9.14
N ASN A 306 10.11 -4.63 10.04
CA ASN A 306 10.43 -3.83 11.22
C ASN A 306 10.62 -4.68 12.49
N THR A 307 10.54 -6.00 12.37
CA THR A 307 10.77 -6.98 13.44
C THR A 307 12.03 -7.77 13.11
N MET A 308 13.05 -7.63 13.93
CA MET A 308 14.33 -8.34 13.80
C MET A 308 14.41 -9.49 14.79
N ILE A 309 15.08 -10.58 14.39
CA ILE A 309 15.46 -11.67 15.28
C ILE A 309 16.97 -11.63 15.36
N ASP A 310 17.49 -11.35 16.55
CA ASP A 310 18.93 -11.29 16.78
C ASP A 310 19.58 -12.69 16.76
N LYS A 311 20.91 -12.74 16.82
CA LYS A 311 21.68 -14.00 16.82
C LYS A 311 21.36 -14.92 18.00
N ASP A 312 20.85 -14.38 19.10
CA ASP A 312 20.48 -15.11 20.30
C ASP A 312 19.00 -15.56 20.28
N GLY A 313 18.27 -15.18 19.22
CA GLY A 313 16.85 -15.52 19.00
C GLY A 313 15.86 -14.56 19.67
N ASN A 314 16.33 -13.41 20.17
CA ASN A 314 15.46 -12.39 20.75
C ASN A 314 14.79 -11.57 19.65
N VAL A 315 13.55 -11.14 19.94
CA VAL A 315 12.80 -10.22 19.09
C VAL A 315 13.22 -8.79 19.42
N ILE A 316 13.63 -8.04 18.40
CA ILE A 316 13.99 -6.63 18.49
C ILE A 316 13.17 -5.84 17.45
N PHE A 317 12.43 -4.85 17.91
CA PHE A 317 11.67 -3.97 17.01
C PHE A 317 12.49 -2.73 16.62
N ILE A 318 12.34 -2.33 15.35
CA ILE A 318 12.95 -1.14 14.75
C ILE A 318 11.85 -0.29 14.10
N ASP A 319 12.11 0.99 13.88
CA ASP A 319 11.19 1.89 13.16
C ASP A 319 9.79 2.03 13.83
N PRO A 320 9.72 2.35 15.13
CA PRO A 320 8.44 2.56 15.79
C PRO A 320 7.71 3.74 15.16
N ARG A 321 6.41 3.60 14.98
CA ARG A 321 5.58 4.67 14.40
C ARG A 321 5.45 5.88 15.34
N GLY A 322 5.42 5.64 16.67
CA GLY A 322 5.38 6.66 17.70
C GLY A 322 4.07 7.48 17.79
N TYR A 323 3.12 7.29 16.88
CA TYR A 323 1.83 7.99 16.86
C TYR A 323 0.69 7.08 16.41
N PHE A 324 -0.52 7.35 16.88
CA PHE A 324 -1.73 6.64 16.46
C PHE A 324 -2.88 7.64 16.25
N GLY A 325 -3.30 7.80 15.00
CA GLY A 325 -4.27 8.86 14.66
C GLY A 325 -3.73 10.26 15.00
N ASN A 326 -4.54 11.03 15.73
CA ASN A 326 -4.23 12.39 16.17
C ASN A 326 -4.00 12.46 17.71
N LEU A 327 -3.68 11.33 18.36
CA LEU A 327 -3.35 11.31 19.77
C LEU A 327 -2.08 12.10 20.03
N LYS A 328 -2.06 12.78 21.21
CA LYS A 328 -0.91 13.61 21.65
C LYS A 328 0.13 12.76 22.35
N THR A 329 -0.33 11.72 23.04
CA THR A 329 0.54 10.81 23.78
C THR A 329 1.38 9.98 22.82
N ILE A 330 2.69 10.16 22.88
CA ILE A 330 3.64 9.44 22.04
C ILE A 330 3.61 7.96 22.38
N GLY A 331 3.41 7.13 21.35
CA GLY A 331 3.37 5.69 21.49
C GLY A 331 2.02 5.12 21.92
N LEU A 332 1.06 5.94 22.35
CA LEU A 332 -0.29 5.46 22.67
C LEU A 332 -0.95 4.91 21.40
N GLY A 333 -1.45 3.69 21.48
CA GLY A 333 -2.07 2.99 20.36
C GLY A 333 -2.96 1.84 20.81
N MET A 334 -3.19 0.89 19.91
CA MET A 334 -4.06 -0.27 20.12
C MET A 334 -3.22 -1.56 20.03
N ALA A 335 -3.19 -2.35 21.11
CA ALA A 335 -2.41 -3.59 21.18
C ALA A 335 -2.76 -4.58 20.05
N GLU A 336 -4.05 -4.74 19.74
CA GLU A 336 -4.54 -5.63 18.70
C GLU A 336 -4.07 -5.19 17.30
N TYR A 337 -3.86 -3.89 17.12
CA TYR A 337 -3.34 -3.35 15.85
C TYR A 337 -1.88 -3.74 15.62
N ASP A 338 -1.05 -3.74 16.66
CA ASP A 338 0.35 -4.19 16.57
C ASP A 338 0.44 -5.67 16.20
N ILE A 339 -0.35 -6.51 16.85
CA ILE A 339 -0.42 -7.94 16.51
C ILE A 339 -0.89 -8.13 15.06
N ALA A 340 -1.93 -7.40 14.65
CA ALA A 340 -2.45 -7.45 13.29
C ALA A 340 -1.41 -6.98 12.26
N LYS A 341 -0.61 -5.96 12.56
CA LYS A 341 0.48 -5.47 11.69
C LYS A 341 1.56 -6.53 11.48
N PHE A 342 1.94 -7.27 12.51
CA PHE A 342 2.88 -8.37 12.36
C PHE A 342 2.29 -9.50 11.50
N CYS A 343 1.06 -9.92 11.81
CA CYS A 343 0.37 -10.98 11.06
C CYS A 343 0.13 -10.58 9.60
N TYR A 344 -0.15 -9.32 9.31
CA TYR A 344 -0.26 -8.76 7.97
C TYR A 344 1.03 -8.98 7.14
N GLY A 345 2.20 -8.80 7.76
CA GLY A 345 3.48 -9.10 7.12
C GLY A 345 3.58 -10.55 6.67
N LEU A 346 3.29 -11.50 7.57
CA LEU A 346 3.29 -12.94 7.31
C LEU A 346 2.16 -13.40 6.37
N ASN A 347 1.05 -12.69 6.37
CA ASN A 347 -0.09 -12.98 5.46
C ASN A 347 0.16 -12.55 4.01
N GLY A 348 1.39 -12.12 3.68
CA GLY A 348 1.83 -11.90 2.31
C GLY A 348 2.23 -10.46 1.97
N TYR A 349 2.11 -9.49 2.89
CA TYR A 349 2.48 -8.10 2.59
C TYR A 349 3.94 -7.95 2.18
N SER A 350 4.89 -8.55 2.90
CA SER A 350 6.31 -8.42 2.56
C SER A 350 6.62 -8.93 1.16
N ARG A 351 5.98 -10.05 0.76
CA ARG A 351 6.06 -10.57 -0.61
C ARG A 351 5.44 -9.62 -1.62
N PHE A 352 4.23 -9.16 -1.34
CA PHE A 352 3.46 -8.25 -2.19
C PHE A 352 4.20 -6.92 -2.41
N ASN A 353 4.79 -6.37 -1.35
CA ASN A 353 5.53 -5.12 -1.39
C ASN A 353 6.85 -5.25 -2.17
N SER A 354 7.58 -6.36 -1.95
CA SER A 354 8.89 -6.60 -2.58
C SER A 354 8.77 -7.06 -4.04
N ALA A 355 7.66 -7.67 -4.43
CA ALA A 355 7.46 -8.11 -5.80
C ALA A 355 7.46 -6.92 -6.76
N PRO A 356 8.20 -6.97 -7.87
CA PRO A 356 8.21 -5.90 -8.87
C PRO A 356 6.84 -5.72 -9.51
N TYR A 357 6.05 -6.78 -9.60
CA TYR A 357 4.67 -6.78 -10.05
C TYR A 357 3.90 -7.93 -9.41
N VAL A 358 2.58 -7.83 -9.39
CA VAL A 358 1.68 -8.92 -9.04
C VAL A 358 0.65 -9.04 -10.16
N THR A 359 0.42 -10.24 -10.65
CA THR A 359 -0.59 -10.53 -11.66
C THR A 359 -1.70 -11.40 -11.07
N ILE A 360 -2.77 -11.56 -11.81
CA ILE A 360 -3.90 -12.39 -11.45
C ILE A 360 -4.11 -13.47 -12.50
N GLU A 361 -4.56 -14.63 -12.07
CA GLU A 361 -5.08 -15.69 -12.92
C GLU A 361 -6.58 -15.79 -12.67
N GLU A 362 -7.35 -15.69 -13.73
CA GLU A 362 -8.79 -15.88 -13.69
C GLU A 362 -9.10 -17.37 -13.68
N ILE A 363 -9.93 -17.79 -12.73
CA ILE A 363 -10.38 -19.18 -12.62
C ILE A 363 -11.90 -19.16 -12.56
N ASP A 364 -12.55 -19.67 -13.62
CA ASP A 364 -14.00 -19.82 -13.66
C ASP A 364 -14.50 -20.77 -12.58
N TYR A 365 -15.49 -20.32 -11.83
CA TYR A 365 -16.22 -21.10 -10.86
C TYR A 365 -17.71 -21.05 -11.14
N SER A 366 -18.44 -22.05 -10.66
CA SER A 366 -19.91 -22.12 -10.78
C SER A 366 -20.64 -20.89 -10.21
N ASP A 367 -20.00 -20.16 -9.29
CA ASP A 367 -20.59 -19.02 -8.57
C ASP A 367 -20.01 -17.67 -9.00
N GLY A 368 -19.21 -17.61 -10.07
CA GLY A 368 -18.55 -16.40 -10.58
C GLY A 368 -17.04 -16.53 -10.68
N MET A 369 -16.37 -15.41 -11.06
CA MET A 369 -14.93 -15.38 -11.26
C MET A 369 -14.17 -15.41 -9.93
N ASN A 370 -13.22 -16.34 -9.80
CA ASN A 370 -12.20 -16.32 -8.75
C ASN A 370 -10.88 -15.82 -9.32
N LEU A 371 -10.26 -14.88 -8.64
CA LEU A 371 -8.93 -14.38 -8.97
C LEU A 371 -7.88 -15.04 -8.09
N LYS A 372 -6.84 -15.58 -8.71
CA LYS A 372 -5.69 -16.11 -7.99
C LYS A 372 -4.50 -15.23 -8.17
N LEU A 373 -3.85 -14.85 -7.06
CA LEU A 373 -2.65 -14.03 -7.12
C LEU A 373 -1.46 -14.83 -7.64
N LYS A 374 -0.75 -14.23 -8.59
CA LYS A 374 0.50 -14.75 -9.13
C LYS A 374 1.62 -13.75 -8.93
N TYR A 375 2.75 -14.26 -8.50
CA TYR A 375 3.98 -13.52 -8.32
C TYR A 375 5.02 -13.95 -9.35
N PRO A 376 5.97 -13.08 -9.72
CA PRO A 376 7.03 -13.46 -10.64
C PRO A 376 7.79 -14.70 -10.12
N SER A 377 8.33 -15.49 -11.05
CA SER A 377 9.21 -16.62 -10.73
C SER A 377 10.54 -16.11 -10.16
N GLY A 378 11.16 -16.88 -9.27
CA GLY A 378 12.43 -16.54 -8.62
C GLY A 378 12.29 -16.49 -7.10
N ASP A 379 13.06 -15.65 -6.43
CA ASP A 379 13.07 -15.55 -4.97
C ASP A 379 11.71 -15.24 -4.35
N PHE A 380 10.83 -14.57 -5.09
CA PHE A 380 9.46 -14.28 -4.67
C PHE A 380 8.53 -15.50 -4.65
N SER A 381 8.82 -16.55 -5.40
CA SER A 381 7.99 -17.76 -5.45
C SER A 381 8.16 -18.64 -4.21
N SER A 382 9.29 -18.53 -3.52
CA SER A 382 9.59 -19.30 -2.30
C SER A 382 8.98 -18.71 -1.04
N ILE A 383 8.46 -17.47 -1.12
CA ILE A 383 7.86 -16.76 0.00
C ILE A 383 6.45 -17.29 0.23
N THR A 384 6.28 -18.17 1.17
CA THR A 384 4.96 -18.72 1.54
C THR A 384 4.13 -17.65 2.26
N GLN A 385 2.95 -17.41 1.75
CA GLN A 385 1.92 -16.64 2.42
C GLN A 385 1.23 -17.55 3.43
N ILE A 386 1.16 -17.14 4.70
CA ILE A 386 0.51 -17.90 5.75
C ILE A 386 -0.96 -17.53 5.79
N ASP A 387 -1.85 -18.54 5.74
CA ASP A 387 -3.27 -18.32 5.92
C ASP A 387 -3.54 -17.84 7.36
N LEU A 388 -4.43 -16.87 7.50
CA LEU A 388 -4.82 -16.32 8.80
C LEU A 388 -5.49 -17.38 9.70
N ASP A 389 -6.09 -18.44 9.12
CA ASP A 389 -6.67 -19.53 9.91
C ASP A 389 -5.62 -20.42 10.56
N ASP A 390 -4.41 -20.46 10.03
CA ASP A 390 -3.29 -21.18 10.62
C ASP A 390 -2.58 -20.40 11.73
N MET A 391 -2.83 -19.07 11.81
CA MET A 391 -2.23 -18.21 12.81
C MET A 391 -2.97 -18.29 14.16
N PRO A 392 -2.26 -18.33 15.30
CA PRO A 392 -2.86 -18.40 16.63
C PRO A 392 -3.35 -17.02 17.11
N ILE A 393 -4.26 -16.40 16.37
CA ILE A 393 -4.85 -15.09 16.64
C ILE A 393 -6.38 -15.16 16.57
N ASP A 394 -7.06 -14.26 17.28
CA ASP A 394 -8.52 -14.21 17.28
C ASP A 394 -9.10 -13.58 15.99
N THR A 395 -10.40 -13.74 15.82
CA THR A 395 -11.11 -13.29 14.61
C THR A 395 -11.11 -11.75 14.49
N ASN A 396 -11.10 -10.99 15.58
CA ASN A 396 -11.05 -9.54 15.53
C ASN A 396 -9.69 -9.05 14.97
N ILE A 397 -8.60 -9.68 15.40
CA ILE A 397 -7.26 -9.38 14.84
C ILE A 397 -7.21 -9.70 13.35
N LYS A 398 -7.82 -10.82 12.90
CA LYS A 398 -7.91 -11.17 11.47
C LYS A 398 -8.67 -10.12 10.66
N ILE A 399 -9.75 -9.55 11.19
CA ILE A 399 -10.49 -8.44 10.57
C ILE A 399 -9.59 -7.21 10.46
N ILE A 400 -8.83 -6.87 11.51
CA ILE A 400 -7.88 -5.74 11.47
C ILE A 400 -6.81 -5.95 10.40
N VAL A 401 -6.32 -7.18 10.19
CA VAL A 401 -5.41 -7.50 9.07
C VAL A 401 -6.06 -7.16 7.72
N GLY A 402 -7.31 -7.54 7.49
CA GLY A 402 -8.05 -7.17 6.28
C GLY A 402 -8.20 -5.66 6.10
N ILE A 403 -8.48 -4.94 7.19
CA ILE A 403 -8.54 -3.47 7.21
C ILE A 403 -7.18 -2.86 6.81
N ILE A 404 -6.07 -3.39 7.33
CA ILE A 404 -4.72 -2.92 7.00
C ILE A 404 -4.43 -3.12 5.50
N TRP A 405 -4.82 -4.26 4.92
CA TRP A 405 -4.72 -4.50 3.48
C TRP A 405 -5.50 -3.46 2.67
N MET A 406 -6.77 -3.20 3.01
CA MET A 406 -7.56 -2.19 2.30
C MET A 406 -6.96 -0.78 2.42
N LYS A 407 -6.34 -0.44 3.55
CA LYS A 407 -5.68 0.86 3.74
C LYS A 407 -4.41 1.04 2.89
N LEU A 408 -3.83 -0.03 2.38
CA LEU A 408 -2.68 0.03 1.48
C LEU A 408 -3.05 0.63 0.11
N THR A 409 -4.30 0.52 -0.32
CA THR A 409 -4.81 0.87 -1.66
C THR A 409 -4.27 2.20 -2.20
N SER A 410 -4.42 3.31 -1.48
CA SER A 410 -3.97 4.62 -1.96
C SER A 410 -2.46 4.87 -1.79
N TYR A 411 -1.77 4.09 -0.96
CA TYR A 411 -0.31 4.23 -0.85
C TYR A 411 0.45 3.72 -2.08
N ILE A 412 -0.19 2.82 -2.82
CA ILE A 412 0.37 2.19 -4.01
C ILE A 412 -0.46 2.52 -5.25
N ILE A 413 -1.16 3.65 -5.26
CA ILE A 413 -2.02 4.09 -6.37
C ILE A 413 -1.24 4.22 -7.68
N ASN A 414 0.07 4.47 -7.61
CA ASN A 414 0.95 4.50 -8.78
C ASN A 414 1.10 3.12 -9.44
N ASP A 415 0.66 2.05 -8.77
CA ASP A 415 0.48 0.71 -9.35
C ASP A 415 -1.01 0.34 -9.25
N PRO A 416 -1.81 0.65 -10.27
CA PRO A 416 -3.25 0.43 -10.26
C PRO A 416 -3.63 -1.04 -10.00
N MET A 417 -2.88 -1.99 -10.55
CA MET A 417 -3.14 -3.42 -10.34
C MET A 417 -2.90 -3.81 -8.88
N LYS A 418 -1.74 -3.46 -8.33
CA LYS A 418 -1.46 -3.70 -6.90
C LYS A 418 -2.46 -2.99 -6.00
N SER A 419 -2.87 -1.77 -6.35
CA SER A 419 -3.87 -1.00 -5.61
C SER A 419 -5.20 -1.75 -5.52
N VAL A 420 -5.72 -2.23 -6.65
CA VAL A 420 -6.97 -3.02 -6.68
C VAL A 420 -6.81 -4.35 -5.96
N ILE A 421 -5.71 -5.06 -6.16
CA ILE A 421 -5.44 -6.33 -5.48
C ILE A 421 -5.41 -6.14 -3.96
N ALA A 422 -4.74 -5.10 -3.45
CA ALA A 422 -4.69 -4.81 -2.02
C ALA A 422 -6.09 -4.60 -1.44
N TYR A 423 -6.95 -3.86 -2.16
CA TYR A 423 -8.34 -3.69 -1.76
C TYR A 423 -9.12 -5.01 -1.77
N LEU A 424 -9.07 -5.76 -2.88
CA LEU A 424 -9.84 -7.01 -3.03
C LEU A 424 -9.40 -8.04 -1.99
N TYR A 425 -8.11 -8.15 -1.75
CA TYR A 425 -7.59 -9.11 -0.76
C TYR A 425 -8.01 -8.73 0.66
N GLY A 426 -7.89 -7.47 1.04
CA GLY A 426 -8.38 -6.98 2.33
C GLY A 426 -9.89 -7.11 2.49
N ASN A 427 -10.65 -6.79 1.44
CA ASN A 427 -12.11 -6.99 1.39
C ASN A 427 -12.47 -8.48 1.62
N ALA A 428 -11.78 -9.39 0.94
CA ALA A 428 -12.05 -10.83 1.07
C ALA A 428 -11.79 -11.32 2.50
N ILE A 429 -10.69 -10.92 3.12
CA ILE A 429 -10.40 -11.21 4.53
C ILE A 429 -11.52 -10.68 5.42
N CYS A 430 -11.88 -9.41 5.31
CA CYS A 430 -12.96 -8.83 6.11
C CYS A 430 -14.28 -9.53 5.86
N THR A 431 -14.64 -9.82 4.59
CA THR A 431 -15.88 -10.52 4.24
C THR A 431 -15.96 -11.90 4.89
N LYS A 432 -14.87 -12.68 4.82
CA LYS A 432 -14.80 -14.02 5.43
C LYS A 432 -15.11 -13.96 6.92
N TYR A 433 -14.36 -13.15 7.67
CA TYR A 433 -14.47 -13.14 9.13
C TYR A 433 -15.70 -12.37 9.65
N LEU A 434 -16.19 -11.37 8.92
CA LEU A 434 -17.46 -10.72 9.25
C LEU A 434 -18.65 -11.64 9.04
N LYS A 435 -18.60 -12.58 8.06
CA LYS A 435 -19.61 -13.65 7.91
C LYS A 435 -19.54 -14.64 9.07
N GLU A 436 -18.36 -15.07 9.49
CA GLU A 436 -18.19 -15.94 10.66
C GLU A 436 -18.80 -15.33 11.92
N LEU A 437 -18.59 -14.03 12.13
CA LEU A 437 -19.17 -13.28 13.25
C LEU A 437 -20.62 -12.81 13.02
N LYS A 438 -21.23 -13.14 11.87
CA LYS A 438 -22.63 -12.82 11.48
C LYS A 438 -22.92 -11.32 11.29
N TYR A 439 -21.92 -10.52 11.00
CA TYR A 439 -22.11 -9.10 10.58
C TYR A 439 -22.42 -8.97 9.09
N LEU A 440 -22.06 -9.97 8.29
CA LEU A 440 -22.47 -10.15 6.88
C LEU A 440 -23.26 -11.45 6.70
N LYS A 441 -24.14 -11.46 5.69
CA LYS A 441 -24.92 -12.66 5.30
C LYS A 441 -24.15 -13.55 4.34
#